data_de5c4d80a9b5e77a6363eae099bc0273
#
_entry.id   de5c4d80a9b5e77a6363eae099bc0273
#
_cell.length_a   1.000
_cell.length_b   1.000
_cell.length_c   1.000
_cell.angle_alpha   90.00
_cell.angle_beta   90.00
_cell.angle_gamma   90.00
#
_symmetry.space_group_name_H-M   'P 1'
#
loop_
_entity.id
_entity.type
_entity.pdbx_description
1 polymer ?
#
loop_
_entity_poly.entity_id
_entity_poly.type
_entity_poly.pdbx_seq_one_letter_code
_entity_poly.pdbx_strand_id
1 'polypeptide(L)'
;MSDALFSSLVAAPADPILGVTQRYRQDPRPQKVNLGVGAYMTDEGVTPVLDVVKEAETALAEACIPHSYLPISGLDGYGAHVQQMVFGADSEIVLSGRAATIQTLGGTGALKVGMDFMFHICGERVASTSLPTWGNHNAILGMAGYEIKPYRYYDCLLYTSDAA
;
A
#
# COMPACT_ATOMS: atom_id res chain seq x y z
N MET A 1 -35.38 21.03 17.19
CA MET A 1 -34.30 20.23 17.81
C MET A 1 -33.32 19.95 16.69
N SER A 2 -32.10 20.52 16.74
CA SER A 2 -31.09 20.20 15.74
C SER A 2 -30.61 18.79 16.03
N ASP A 3 -30.89 17.84 15.14
CA ASP A 3 -30.22 16.56 15.18
C ASP A 3 -28.71 16.83 15.13
N ALA A 4 -27.97 16.34 16.11
CA ALA A 4 -26.53 16.51 16.14
C ALA A 4 -25.95 15.89 14.85
N LEU A 5 -25.05 16.59 14.17
CA LEU A 5 -24.50 16.21 12.86
C LEU A 5 -24.03 14.75 12.78
N PHE A 6 -23.66 14.17 13.90
CA PHE A 6 -23.11 12.80 13.99
C PHE A 6 -24.05 11.81 14.68
N SER A 7 -25.30 12.18 14.98
CA SER A 7 -26.26 11.30 15.70
C SER A 7 -26.62 10.03 14.95
N SER A 8 -26.50 10.02 13.63
CA SER A 8 -26.78 8.89 12.75
C SER A 8 -25.56 7.99 12.48
N LEU A 9 -24.37 8.35 12.98
CA LEU A 9 -23.18 7.55 12.74
C LEU A 9 -23.17 6.28 13.59
N VAL A 10 -22.96 5.16 12.91
CA VAL A 10 -22.75 3.86 13.55
C VAL A 10 -21.25 3.58 13.58
N ALA A 11 -20.75 3.13 14.73
CA ALA A 11 -19.35 2.76 14.85
C ALA A 11 -19.00 1.66 13.85
N ALA A 12 -17.93 1.87 13.10
CA ALA A 12 -17.41 0.85 12.19
C ALA A 12 -16.92 -0.39 12.98
N PRO A 13 -16.99 -1.60 12.40
CA PRO A 13 -16.41 -2.77 13.03
C PRO A 13 -14.90 -2.59 13.24
N ALA A 14 -14.33 -3.32 14.19
CA ALA A 14 -12.89 -3.31 14.43
C ALA A 14 -12.13 -3.72 13.15
N ASP A 15 -10.99 -3.07 12.90
CA ASP A 15 -10.13 -3.40 11.77
C ASP A 15 -9.74 -4.90 11.80
N PRO A 16 -9.98 -5.65 10.73
CA PRO A 16 -9.76 -7.09 10.71
C PRO A 16 -8.29 -7.49 10.88
N ILE A 17 -7.34 -6.64 10.49
CA ILE A 17 -5.90 -6.91 10.58
C ILE A 17 -5.34 -6.43 11.92
N LEU A 18 -5.53 -5.16 12.25
CA LEU A 18 -5.01 -4.57 13.49
C LEU A 18 -5.71 -5.14 14.73
N GLY A 19 -6.98 -5.49 14.63
CA GLY A 19 -7.73 -6.16 15.68
C GLY A 19 -7.17 -7.55 16.04
N VAL A 20 -6.58 -8.28 15.08
CA VAL A 20 -5.89 -9.55 15.35
C VAL A 20 -4.63 -9.30 16.19
N THR A 21 -3.84 -8.29 15.86
CA THR A 21 -2.65 -7.93 16.62
C THR A 21 -2.98 -7.52 18.06
N GLN A 22 -4.09 -6.81 18.27
CA GLN A 22 -4.54 -6.46 19.61
C GLN A 22 -4.93 -7.69 20.41
N ARG A 23 -5.68 -8.62 19.84
CA ARG A 23 -6.03 -9.90 20.49
C ARG A 23 -4.81 -10.74 20.81
N TYR A 24 -3.83 -10.80 19.89
CA TYR A 24 -2.56 -11.46 20.12
C TYR A 24 -1.83 -10.89 21.35
N ARG A 25 -1.77 -9.58 21.50
CA ARG A 25 -1.13 -8.94 22.65
C ARG A 25 -1.82 -9.26 23.97
N GLN A 26 -3.15 -9.38 23.95
CA GLN A 26 -3.98 -9.67 25.13
C GLN A 26 -4.00 -11.15 25.52
N ASP A 27 -3.61 -12.05 24.63
CA ASP A 27 -3.60 -13.48 24.88
C ASP A 27 -2.44 -13.83 25.86
N PRO A 28 -2.72 -14.40 27.04
CA PRO A 28 -1.69 -14.72 28.03
C PRO A 28 -0.89 -15.97 27.71
N ARG A 29 -1.27 -16.75 26.70
CA ARG A 29 -0.60 -18.02 26.38
C ARG A 29 0.82 -17.77 25.85
N PRO A 30 1.84 -18.52 26.34
CA PRO A 30 3.21 -18.35 25.87
C PRO A 30 3.44 -18.88 24.45
N GLN A 31 2.70 -19.93 24.06
CA GLN A 31 2.81 -20.53 22.73
C GLN A 31 1.82 -19.84 21.78
N LYS A 32 2.23 -18.71 21.23
CA LYS A 32 1.43 -17.95 20.26
C LYS A 32 2.30 -17.32 19.21
N VAL A 33 1.80 -17.24 17.98
CA VAL A 33 2.46 -16.61 16.85
C VAL A 33 1.52 -15.58 16.22
N ASN A 34 2.03 -14.40 15.92
CA ASN A 34 1.27 -13.38 15.22
C ASN A 34 1.54 -13.44 13.71
N LEU A 35 0.54 -13.86 12.96
CA LEU A 35 0.57 -13.89 11.49
C LEU A 35 -0.35 -12.82 10.87
N GLY A 36 -0.77 -11.84 11.66
CA GLY A 36 -1.75 -10.83 11.23
C GLY A 36 -1.18 -9.73 10.33
N VAL A 37 0.13 -9.50 10.36
CA VAL A 37 0.79 -8.45 9.57
C VAL A 37 2.00 -9.05 8.85
N GLY A 38 2.10 -8.83 7.55
CA GLY A 38 3.22 -9.23 6.71
C GLY A 38 4.41 -8.28 6.87
N ALA A 39 5.08 -8.31 8.02
CA ALA A 39 6.32 -7.60 8.27
C ALA A 39 7.47 -8.60 8.45
N TYR A 40 8.64 -8.28 7.90
CA TYR A 40 9.83 -9.08 8.16
C TYR A 40 10.18 -9.03 9.65
N MET A 41 10.43 -10.19 10.24
CA MET A 41 10.83 -10.32 11.64
C MET A 41 12.03 -11.26 11.73
N THR A 42 12.92 -10.99 12.69
CA THR A 42 13.98 -11.91 13.09
C THR A 42 13.40 -13.10 13.86
N ASP A 43 14.24 -14.09 14.19
CA ASP A 43 13.83 -15.24 15.01
C ASP A 43 13.35 -14.82 16.40
N GLU A 44 13.82 -13.68 16.91
CA GLU A 44 13.38 -13.08 18.18
C GLU A 44 12.05 -12.30 18.06
N GLY A 45 11.45 -12.23 16.86
CA GLY A 45 10.20 -11.53 16.62
C GLY A 45 10.31 -10.01 16.56
N VAL A 46 11.50 -9.50 16.24
CA VAL A 46 11.77 -8.05 16.10
C VAL A 46 11.90 -7.68 14.63
N THR A 47 11.26 -6.59 14.25
CA THR A 47 11.46 -5.99 12.93
C THR A 47 12.77 -5.17 12.94
N PRO A 48 13.84 -5.60 12.24
CA PRO A 48 15.10 -4.88 12.26
C PRO A 48 15.02 -3.62 11.39
N VAL A 49 15.77 -2.60 11.78
CA VAL A 49 16.08 -1.48 10.88
C VAL A 49 17.37 -1.83 10.14
N LEU A 50 17.34 -1.86 8.81
CA LEU A 50 18.50 -2.17 8.00
C LEU A 50 19.57 -1.09 8.15
N ASP A 51 20.86 -1.47 8.12
CA ASP A 51 21.95 -0.51 8.32
C ASP A 51 21.99 0.57 7.25
N VAL A 52 21.70 0.24 6.00
CA VAL A 52 21.57 1.22 4.92
C VAL A 52 20.47 2.26 5.18
N VAL A 53 19.39 1.88 5.86
CA VAL A 53 18.32 2.82 6.25
C VAL A 53 18.81 3.75 7.34
N LYS A 54 19.51 3.24 8.37
CA LYS A 54 20.10 4.07 9.43
C LYS A 54 21.11 5.07 8.88
N GLU A 55 21.96 4.64 7.93
CA GLU A 55 22.91 5.51 7.24
C GLU A 55 22.19 6.63 6.49
N ALA A 56 21.14 6.30 5.73
CA ALA A 56 20.35 7.27 4.99
C ALA A 56 19.61 8.25 5.92
N GLU A 57 19.00 7.78 7.00
CA GLU A 57 18.33 8.62 8.00
C GLU A 57 19.32 9.57 8.66
N THR A 58 20.53 9.09 9.01
CA THR A 58 21.59 9.91 9.60
C THR A 58 22.03 11.00 8.62
N ALA A 59 22.28 10.64 7.36
CA ALA A 59 22.68 11.60 6.33
C ALA A 59 21.62 12.66 6.09
N LEU A 60 20.34 12.29 6.09
CA LEU A 60 19.22 13.22 5.94
C LEU A 60 19.13 14.19 7.15
N ALA A 61 19.33 13.67 8.37
CA ALA A 61 19.31 14.49 9.57
C ALA A 61 20.47 15.50 9.59
N GLU A 62 21.67 15.08 9.21
CA GLU A 62 22.87 15.93 9.14
C GLU A 62 22.76 16.99 8.03
N ALA A 63 22.15 16.66 6.90
CA ALA A 63 21.95 17.58 5.79
C ALA A 63 21.01 18.76 6.12
N CYS A 64 20.17 18.65 7.16
CA CYS A 64 19.23 19.69 7.60
C CYS A 64 18.46 20.34 6.45
N ILE A 65 17.95 19.51 5.52
CA ILE A 65 17.25 20.00 4.32
C ILE A 65 15.98 20.77 4.74
N PRO A 66 15.75 21.98 4.20
CA PRO A 66 14.53 22.71 4.50
C PRO A 66 13.26 21.94 4.12
N HIS A 67 12.31 21.87 5.03
CA HIS A 67 11.02 21.25 4.80
C HIS A 67 10.08 22.24 4.11
N SER A 68 10.23 22.37 2.79
CA SER A 68 9.36 23.18 1.94
C SER A 68 8.32 22.33 1.22
N TYR A 69 7.40 22.99 0.51
CA TYR A 69 6.47 22.28 -0.38
C TYR A 69 7.24 21.58 -1.50
N LEU A 70 6.89 20.33 -1.72
CA LEU A 70 7.37 19.57 -2.87
C LEU A 70 6.58 19.92 -4.14
N PRO A 71 7.17 19.71 -5.34
CA PRO A 71 6.41 19.68 -6.57
C PRO A 71 5.23 18.69 -6.51
N ILE A 72 4.21 18.89 -7.34
CA ILE A 72 3.02 17.99 -7.39
C ILE A 72 3.42 16.53 -7.67
N SER A 73 4.47 16.33 -8.46
CA SER A 73 5.02 14.99 -8.78
C SER A 73 5.83 14.35 -7.65
N GLY A 74 6.18 15.11 -6.61
CA GLY A 74 7.01 14.66 -5.49
C GLY A 74 8.44 15.18 -5.56
N LEU A 75 9.34 14.55 -4.80
CA LEU A 75 10.75 14.94 -4.69
C LEU A 75 11.49 14.72 -6.00
N ASP A 76 12.30 15.71 -6.39
CA ASP A 76 13.15 15.60 -7.57
C ASP A 76 14.08 14.39 -7.49
N GLY A 77 14.20 13.65 -8.58
CA GLY A 77 14.99 12.43 -8.67
C GLY A 77 14.34 11.17 -8.10
N TYR A 78 13.34 11.28 -7.20
CA TYR A 78 12.67 10.11 -6.62
C TYR A 78 12.11 9.17 -7.69
N GLY A 79 11.38 9.72 -8.66
CA GLY A 79 10.78 8.93 -9.75
C GLY A 79 11.81 8.16 -10.56
N ALA A 80 12.94 8.77 -10.89
CA ALA A 80 14.01 8.13 -11.67
C ALA A 80 14.61 6.94 -10.91
N HIS A 81 14.89 7.10 -9.62
CA HIS A 81 15.43 6.01 -8.79
C HIS A 81 14.44 4.84 -8.64
N VAL A 82 13.15 5.15 -8.41
CA VAL A 82 12.11 4.12 -8.34
C VAL A 82 11.97 3.36 -9.65
N GLN A 83 11.99 4.06 -10.79
CA GLN A 83 11.93 3.42 -12.12
C GLN A 83 13.11 2.48 -12.36
N GLN A 84 14.33 2.92 -12.04
CA GLN A 84 15.52 2.09 -12.16
C GLN A 84 15.46 0.86 -11.26
N MET A 85 14.95 1.00 -10.05
CA MET A 85 14.81 -0.11 -9.10
C MET A 85 13.76 -1.13 -9.57
N VAL A 86 12.65 -0.68 -10.14
CA VAL A 86 11.52 -1.54 -10.54
C VAL A 86 11.76 -2.20 -11.90
N PHE A 87 12.28 -1.46 -12.88
CA PHE A 87 12.40 -1.91 -14.25
C PHE A 87 13.84 -2.28 -14.65
N GLY A 88 14.83 -1.88 -13.88
CA GLY A 88 16.23 -1.93 -14.25
C GLY A 88 16.68 -0.65 -14.98
N ALA A 89 17.90 -0.19 -14.67
CA ALA A 89 18.43 1.07 -15.20
C ALA A 89 18.53 1.07 -16.75
N ASP A 90 18.83 -0.08 -17.34
CA ASP A 90 19.04 -0.25 -18.78
C ASP A 90 17.77 -0.72 -19.52
N SER A 91 16.63 -0.75 -18.86
CA SER A 91 15.38 -1.20 -19.49
C SER A 91 14.90 -0.20 -20.55
N GLU A 92 14.34 -0.71 -21.63
CA GLU A 92 13.78 0.11 -22.70
C GLU A 92 12.72 1.08 -22.18
N ILE A 93 11.91 0.67 -21.20
CA ILE A 93 10.87 1.49 -20.57
C ILE A 93 11.46 2.75 -19.92
N VAL A 94 12.61 2.61 -19.25
CA VAL A 94 13.30 3.71 -18.59
C VAL A 94 14.00 4.59 -19.63
N LEU A 95 14.77 3.98 -20.54
CA LEU A 95 15.57 4.69 -21.55
C LEU A 95 14.71 5.45 -22.55
N SER A 96 13.54 4.95 -22.92
CA SER A 96 12.62 5.60 -23.84
C SER A 96 11.70 6.64 -23.18
N GLY A 97 11.74 6.78 -21.85
CA GLY A 97 10.87 7.71 -21.12
C GLY A 97 9.39 7.31 -21.09
N ARG A 98 9.07 6.03 -21.28
CA ARG A 98 7.69 5.51 -21.26
C ARG A 98 7.12 5.36 -19.86
N ALA A 99 7.94 5.46 -18.82
CA ALA A 99 7.49 5.40 -17.42
C ALA A 99 7.33 6.81 -16.84
N ALA A 100 6.21 7.06 -16.19
CA ALA A 100 5.99 8.23 -15.35
C ALA A 100 5.81 7.79 -13.90
N THR A 101 6.37 8.53 -12.95
CA THR A 101 6.28 8.23 -11.53
C THR A 101 5.86 9.47 -10.75
N ILE A 102 4.91 9.28 -9.84
CA ILE A 102 4.41 10.33 -8.95
C ILE A 102 4.56 9.82 -7.52
N GLN A 103 5.16 10.62 -6.66
CA GLN A 103 5.23 10.33 -5.23
C GLN A 103 3.89 10.61 -4.56
N THR A 104 3.44 9.70 -3.71
CA THR A 104 2.15 9.79 -3.01
C THR A 104 2.30 9.46 -1.53
N LEU A 105 1.22 9.62 -0.76
CA LEU A 105 1.15 9.25 0.65
C LEU A 105 0.99 7.72 0.81
N GLY A 106 2.10 7.01 0.69
CA GLY A 106 2.14 5.55 0.81
C GLY A 106 1.37 4.82 -0.29
N GLY A 107 1.25 3.49 -0.15
CA GLY A 107 0.59 2.64 -1.14
C GLY A 107 -0.90 2.91 -1.31
N THR A 108 -1.62 3.24 -0.24
CA THR A 108 -3.05 3.61 -0.30
C THR A 108 -3.25 4.88 -1.13
N GLY A 109 -2.42 5.91 -0.91
CA GLY A 109 -2.46 7.12 -1.71
C GLY A 109 -2.12 6.87 -3.18
N ALA A 110 -1.14 6.00 -3.45
CA ALA A 110 -0.75 5.61 -4.80
C ALA A 110 -1.91 4.92 -5.54
N LEU A 111 -2.55 3.97 -4.91
CA LEU A 111 -3.72 3.29 -5.47
C LEU A 111 -4.85 4.27 -5.73
N LYS A 112 -5.16 5.16 -4.77
CA LYS A 112 -6.25 6.14 -4.96
C LYS A 112 -5.99 7.06 -6.15
N VAL A 113 -4.80 7.67 -6.22
CA VAL A 113 -4.43 8.57 -7.33
C VAL A 113 -4.43 7.82 -8.67
N GLY A 114 -3.83 6.63 -8.71
CA GLY A 114 -3.77 5.83 -9.94
C GLY A 114 -5.14 5.39 -10.43
N MET A 115 -5.99 4.90 -9.53
CA MET A 115 -7.33 4.43 -9.89
C MET A 115 -8.25 5.57 -10.29
N ASP A 116 -8.20 6.72 -9.61
CA ASP A 116 -8.95 7.90 -10.04
C ASP A 116 -8.50 8.39 -11.42
N PHE A 117 -7.20 8.42 -11.69
CA PHE A 117 -6.67 8.80 -13.00
C PHE A 117 -7.19 7.85 -14.11
N MET A 118 -7.06 6.54 -13.90
CA MET A 118 -7.53 5.56 -14.87
C MET A 118 -9.03 5.63 -15.08
N PHE A 119 -9.81 5.83 -14.02
CA PHE A 119 -11.27 5.93 -14.11
C PHE A 119 -11.75 7.23 -14.77
N HIS A 120 -11.29 8.38 -14.26
CA HIS A 120 -11.83 9.68 -14.69
C HIS A 120 -11.19 10.22 -15.95
N ILE A 121 -9.91 9.94 -16.19
CA ILE A 121 -9.15 10.49 -17.31
C ILE A 121 -9.02 9.47 -18.44
N CYS A 122 -8.64 8.24 -18.16
CA CYS A 122 -8.46 7.21 -19.18
C CYS A 122 -9.77 6.50 -19.56
N GLY A 123 -10.83 6.65 -18.78
CA GLY A 123 -12.14 6.09 -19.08
C GLY A 123 -12.33 4.62 -18.71
N GLU A 124 -11.39 4.03 -18.00
CA GLU A 124 -11.51 2.64 -17.55
C GLU A 124 -12.61 2.49 -16.51
N ARG A 125 -13.44 1.45 -16.64
CA ARG A 125 -14.63 1.26 -15.79
C ARG A 125 -14.66 -0.07 -15.05
N VAL A 126 -13.81 -1.00 -15.45
CA VAL A 126 -13.75 -2.36 -14.89
C VAL A 126 -12.35 -2.59 -14.33
N ALA A 127 -12.28 -3.12 -13.13
CA ALA A 127 -11.03 -3.56 -12.52
C ALA A 127 -11.16 -4.99 -12.02
N SER A 128 -10.07 -5.74 -12.11
CA SER A 128 -10.01 -7.10 -11.57
C SER A 128 -9.14 -7.16 -10.33
N THR A 129 -9.60 -7.86 -9.31
CA THR A 129 -8.84 -8.10 -8.08
C THR A 129 -8.74 -9.59 -7.80
N SER A 130 -7.66 -10.01 -7.15
CA SER A 130 -7.51 -11.40 -6.71
C SER A 130 -8.52 -11.76 -5.61
N LEU A 131 -8.88 -13.03 -5.52
CA LEU A 131 -9.67 -13.57 -4.43
C LEU A 131 -8.86 -14.66 -3.71
N PRO A 132 -8.40 -14.41 -2.47
CA PRO A 132 -8.53 -13.21 -1.65
C PRO A 132 -7.65 -12.03 -2.11
N THR A 133 -7.98 -10.83 -1.63
CA THR A 133 -7.19 -9.62 -1.80
C THR A 133 -7.23 -8.75 -0.54
N TRP A 134 -6.34 -7.77 -0.45
CA TRP A 134 -6.40 -6.77 0.60
C TRP A 134 -7.66 -5.91 0.48
N GLY A 135 -8.40 -5.76 1.59
CA GLY A 135 -9.71 -5.10 1.58
C GLY A 135 -9.70 -3.67 1.00
N ASN A 136 -8.58 -2.94 1.17
CA ASN A 136 -8.45 -1.59 0.61
C ASN A 136 -8.44 -1.55 -0.92
N HIS A 137 -8.02 -2.61 -1.61
CA HIS A 137 -8.11 -2.66 -3.06
C HIS A 137 -9.55 -2.44 -3.52
N ASN A 138 -10.47 -3.26 -3.01
CA ASN A 138 -11.88 -3.17 -3.37
C ASN A 138 -12.54 -1.87 -2.87
N ALA A 139 -12.15 -1.38 -1.69
CA ALA A 139 -12.68 -0.14 -1.16
C ALA A 139 -12.28 1.07 -2.02
N ILE A 140 -11.02 1.17 -2.42
CA ILE A 140 -10.50 2.27 -3.25
C ILE A 140 -11.13 2.23 -4.64
N LEU A 141 -11.18 1.04 -5.27
CA LEU A 141 -11.81 0.85 -6.57
C LEU A 141 -13.30 1.20 -6.55
N GLY A 142 -14.02 0.71 -5.54
CA GLY A 142 -15.45 1.00 -5.38
C GLY A 142 -15.72 2.50 -5.18
N MET A 143 -14.89 3.19 -4.40
CA MET A 143 -15.01 4.63 -4.20
C MET A 143 -14.62 5.46 -5.43
N ALA A 144 -13.80 4.92 -6.33
CA ALA A 144 -13.53 5.54 -7.63
C ALA A 144 -14.66 5.29 -8.65
N GLY A 145 -15.53 4.30 -8.40
CA GLY A 145 -16.67 3.97 -9.24
C GLY A 145 -16.52 2.75 -10.13
N TYR A 146 -15.47 1.93 -9.93
CA TYR A 146 -15.23 0.75 -10.73
C TYR A 146 -16.27 -0.36 -10.52
N GLU A 147 -16.62 -1.05 -11.60
CA GLU A 147 -17.14 -2.42 -11.54
C GLU A 147 -15.98 -3.37 -11.21
N ILE A 148 -16.06 -4.07 -10.08
CA ILE A 148 -14.99 -4.94 -9.61
C ILE A 148 -15.30 -6.38 -10.02
N LYS A 149 -14.39 -6.99 -10.78
CA LYS A 149 -14.48 -8.40 -11.22
C LYS A 149 -13.39 -9.21 -10.50
N PRO A 150 -13.72 -9.95 -9.43
CA PRO A 150 -12.75 -10.78 -8.76
C PRO A 150 -12.38 -11.99 -9.63
N TYR A 151 -11.08 -12.33 -9.60
CA TYR A 151 -10.60 -13.60 -10.18
C TYR A 151 -10.09 -14.53 -9.08
N ARG A 152 -10.21 -15.83 -9.30
CA ARG A 152 -9.70 -16.83 -8.37
C ARG A 152 -8.16 -16.80 -8.40
N TYR A 153 -7.56 -16.54 -7.25
CA TYR A 153 -6.12 -16.52 -7.07
C TYR A 153 -5.65 -17.65 -6.15
N TYR A 154 -6.31 -17.83 -5.01
CA TYR A 154 -5.99 -18.88 -4.04
C TYR A 154 -7.06 -19.97 -4.04
N ASP A 155 -6.61 -21.20 -4.16
CA ASP A 155 -7.42 -22.38 -3.94
C ASP A 155 -6.71 -23.29 -2.93
N CYS A 156 -7.37 -23.60 -1.83
CA CYS A 156 -6.78 -24.41 -0.77
C CYS A 156 -6.42 -25.84 -1.21
N LEU A 157 -6.98 -26.32 -2.30
CA LEU A 157 -6.67 -27.63 -2.88
C LEU A 157 -5.55 -27.58 -3.93
N LEU A 158 -5.35 -26.43 -4.56
CA LEU A 158 -4.37 -26.22 -5.63
C LEU A 158 -3.25 -25.26 -5.23
N TYR A 159 -3.29 -24.74 -4.01
CA TYR A 159 -2.40 -23.76 -3.41
C TYR A 159 -2.50 -22.36 -4.03
N THR A 160 -2.17 -22.19 -5.28
CA THR A 160 -2.39 -20.96 -6.05
C THR A 160 -2.76 -21.33 -7.48
N SER A 161 -3.64 -20.54 -8.11
CA SER A 161 -3.77 -20.61 -9.56
C SER A 161 -2.72 -19.71 -10.18
N ASP A 162 -1.99 -20.20 -11.18
CA ASP A 162 -1.16 -19.34 -12.00
C ASP A 162 -2.08 -18.27 -12.62
N ALA A 163 -1.84 -17.04 -12.24
CA ALA A 163 -2.43 -15.90 -12.91
C ALA A 163 -1.63 -15.70 -14.20
N ALA A 164 -1.96 -16.47 -15.22
CA ALA A 164 -1.48 -16.27 -16.57
C ALA A 164 -2.33 -15.20 -17.28
#